data_cc0fe07885589e8e8ace7c339793d1e7
#
_entry.id   cc0fe07885589e8e8ace7c339793d1e7
#
_cell.length_a   1.000
_cell.length_b   1.000
_cell.length_c   1.000
_cell.angle_alpha   90.00
_cell.angle_beta   90.00
_cell.angle_gamma   90.00
#
_symmetry.space_group_name_H-M   'P 1'
#
loop_
_entity.id
_entity.type
_entity.pdbx_description
1 polymer ?
#
loop_
_entity_poly.entity_id
_entity_poly.type
_entity_poly.pdbx_seq_one_letter_code
_entity_poly.pdbx_strand_id
1 'polypeptide(L)'
;MDCGSEPAYYLAEWYLPELTDQSVTDIVAKLDVAAATVSAGGTPVRLVVTLAVPTDEVLYGVFVAQSPDVVTTTCDRAGVPHQRLSAHVGTRIRSEPLAAVIGKTCTMSSAEPEATPQ
;
A
#
# COMPACT_ATOMS: atom_id res chain seq x y z
N MET A 1 23.67 9.16 -10.24
CA MET A 1 23.63 8.39 -10.18
C MET A 1 23.14 7.95 -9.14
N ASP A 2 22.67 7.46 -8.99
CA ASP A 2 22.23 7.00 -8.05
C ASP A 2 23.06 6.37 -7.40
N CYS A 3 23.43 6.52 -6.64
CA CYS A 3 24.28 5.94 -6.03
C CYS A 3 23.80 5.25 -4.99
N GLY A 4 22.94 5.18 -4.55
CA GLY A 4 22.48 4.37 -3.50
C GLY A 4 21.72 3.24 -4.04
N SER A 5 21.11 2.51 -3.17
CA SER A 5 20.22 1.45 -3.56
C SER A 5 18.99 2.03 -4.18
N GLU A 6 18.56 1.43 -5.23
CA GLU A 6 17.28 1.79 -5.81
C GLU A 6 16.17 1.27 -4.94
N PRO A 7 15.07 2.01 -4.85
CA PRO A 7 13.93 1.52 -4.10
C PRO A 7 13.38 0.27 -4.73
N ALA A 8 12.90 -0.61 -3.88
CA ALA A 8 12.31 -1.85 -4.33
C ALA A 8 10.96 -2.02 -3.67
N TYR A 9 10.19 -2.93 -4.19
CA TYR A 9 8.86 -3.21 -3.67
C TYR A 9 8.93 -4.38 -2.72
N TYR A 10 8.19 -4.25 -1.62
CA TYR A 10 8.12 -5.27 -0.58
C TYR A 10 6.66 -5.53 -0.26
N LEU A 11 6.30 -6.79 -0.11
CA LEU A 11 4.94 -7.19 0.23
C LEU A 11 4.89 -7.62 1.68
N ALA A 12 4.12 -6.91 2.47
CA ALA A 12 3.88 -7.26 3.86
C ALA A 12 2.53 -7.91 3.99
N GLU A 13 2.41 -8.88 4.88
CA GLU A 13 1.17 -9.61 5.12
C GLU A 13 0.83 -9.57 6.59
N TRP A 14 -0.43 -9.29 6.87
CA TRP A 14 -0.96 -9.32 8.22
C TRP A 14 -2.14 -10.28 8.24
N TYR A 15 -2.11 -11.23 9.15
CA TYR A 15 -3.21 -12.19 9.33
C TYR A 15 -4.05 -11.68 10.47
N LEU A 16 -5.25 -11.19 10.16
CA LEU A 16 -6.06 -10.45 11.09
C LEU A 16 -7.45 -11.07 11.15
N PRO A 17 -7.79 -11.73 12.26
CA PRO A 17 -9.14 -12.28 12.39
C PRO A 17 -10.16 -11.16 12.38
N GLU A 18 -11.32 -11.43 11.80
CA GLU A 18 -12.42 -10.48 11.74
C GLU A 18 -12.02 -9.17 11.06
N LEU A 19 -11.32 -9.30 9.95
CA LEU A 19 -10.90 -8.13 9.18
C LEU A 19 -12.12 -7.40 8.65
N THR A 20 -12.24 -6.11 8.96
CA THR A 20 -13.34 -5.27 8.51
C THR A 20 -12.79 -4.07 7.77
N ASP A 21 -13.66 -3.37 7.04
CA ASP A 21 -13.26 -2.14 6.37
C ASP A 21 -12.71 -1.14 7.37
N GLN A 22 -13.32 -1.06 8.55
CA GLN A 22 -12.86 -0.11 9.56
C GLN A 22 -11.48 -0.47 10.07
N SER A 23 -11.23 -1.76 10.33
CA SER A 23 -9.91 -2.15 10.81
C SER A 23 -8.85 -1.92 9.75
N VAL A 24 -9.18 -2.12 8.48
CA VAL A 24 -8.24 -1.83 7.38
C VAL A 24 -7.95 -0.33 7.33
N THR A 25 -8.99 0.49 7.40
CA THR A 25 -8.81 1.95 7.39
C THR A 25 -7.91 2.40 8.53
N ASP A 26 -8.12 1.86 9.72
CA ASP A 26 -7.32 2.23 10.88
C ASP A 26 -5.86 1.83 10.71
N ILE A 27 -5.62 0.62 10.20
CA ILE A 27 -4.27 0.13 10.00
C ILE A 27 -3.55 0.96 8.94
N VAL A 28 -4.22 1.24 7.83
CA VAL A 28 -3.62 2.03 6.76
C VAL A 28 -3.26 3.43 7.26
N ALA A 29 -4.14 4.03 8.06
CA ALA A 29 -3.85 5.35 8.62
C ALA A 29 -2.60 5.32 9.50
N LYS A 30 -2.46 4.30 10.33
CA LYS A 30 -1.28 4.17 11.19
C LYS A 30 -0.01 3.95 10.37
N LEU A 31 -0.12 3.15 9.32
CA LEU A 31 1.04 2.89 8.45
C LEU A 31 1.44 4.15 7.70
N ASP A 32 0.47 4.93 7.23
CA ASP A 32 0.78 6.17 6.52
C ASP A 32 1.50 7.16 7.43
N VAL A 33 1.04 7.30 8.67
CA VAL A 33 1.69 8.19 9.63
C VAL A 33 3.11 7.71 9.92
N ALA A 34 3.28 6.40 10.13
CA ALA A 34 4.59 5.85 10.42
C ALA A 34 5.52 6.03 9.22
N ALA A 35 5.03 5.79 8.01
CA ALA A 35 5.85 5.96 6.81
C ALA A 35 6.28 7.41 6.65
N ALA A 36 5.38 8.36 6.93
CA ALA A 36 5.73 9.76 6.85
C ALA A 36 6.80 10.12 7.88
N THR A 37 6.70 9.56 9.08
CA THR A 37 7.68 9.84 10.14
C THR A 37 9.05 9.26 9.78
N VAL A 38 9.08 8.03 9.29
CA VAL A 38 10.34 7.40 8.90
C VAL A 38 10.96 8.15 7.73
N SER A 39 10.14 8.54 6.75
CA SER A 39 10.64 9.30 5.61
C SER A 39 11.19 10.65 6.03
N ALA A 40 10.53 11.33 6.98
CA ALA A 40 10.98 12.62 7.45
C ALA A 40 12.33 12.50 8.18
N GLY A 41 12.62 11.33 8.71
CA GLY A 41 13.91 11.08 9.35
C GLY A 41 15.04 10.79 8.37
N GLY A 42 14.76 10.81 7.08
CA GLY A 42 15.78 10.64 6.07
C GLY A 42 15.78 9.30 5.35
N THR A 43 14.85 8.44 5.68
CA THR A 43 14.78 7.10 5.06
C THR A 43 13.45 6.96 4.34
N PRO A 44 13.43 7.17 3.03
CA PRO A 44 12.17 7.17 2.29
C PRO A 44 11.49 5.82 2.31
N VAL A 45 10.20 5.84 2.57
CA VAL A 45 9.36 4.65 2.54
C VAL A 45 7.93 5.10 2.26
N ARG A 46 7.19 4.30 1.51
CA ARG A 46 5.82 4.64 1.20
C ARG A 46 5.00 3.38 1.02
N LEU A 47 3.80 3.41 1.57
CA LEU A 47 2.80 2.37 1.32
C LEU A 47 2.10 2.73 0.02
N VAL A 48 2.15 1.83 -0.94
CA VAL A 48 1.67 2.11 -2.29
C VAL A 48 0.27 1.58 -2.52
N VAL A 49 0.00 0.37 -2.03
CA VAL A 49 -1.29 -0.25 -2.25
C VAL A 49 -1.56 -1.23 -1.11
N THR A 50 -2.83 -1.40 -0.78
CA THR A 50 -3.26 -2.43 0.15
C THR A 50 -4.36 -3.26 -0.50
N LEU A 51 -4.37 -4.53 -0.16
CA LEU A 51 -5.41 -5.44 -0.60
C LEU A 51 -5.92 -6.20 0.60
N ALA A 52 -7.21 -6.08 0.88
CA ALA A 52 -7.81 -6.79 1.99
C ALA A 52 -8.59 -7.97 1.43
N VAL A 53 -8.35 -9.14 1.99
CA VAL A 53 -9.07 -10.36 1.60
C VAL A 53 -9.75 -10.91 2.85
N PRO A 54 -10.95 -10.41 3.18
CA PRO A 54 -11.59 -10.78 4.44
C PRO A 54 -11.88 -12.27 4.59
N THR A 55 -12.20 -12.94 3.50
CA THR A 55 -12.47 -14.37 3.57
C THR A 55 -11.25 -15.17 4.02
N ASP A 56 -10.05 -14.66 3.73
CA ASP A 56 -8.82 -15.31 4.15
C ASP A 56 -8.24 -14.66 5.39
N GLU A 57 -8.89 -13.62 5.89
CA GLU A 57 -8.45 -12.87 7.07
C GLU A 57 -7.03 -12.35 6.91
N VAL A 58 -6.73 -11.85 5.71
CA VAL A 58 -5.39 -11.35 5.42
C VAL A 58 -5.47 -9.97 4.80
N LEU A 59 -4.54 -9.12 5.22
CA LEU A 59 -4.32 -7.81 4.61
C LEU A 59 -2.93 -7.81 4.01
N TYR A 60 -2.84 -7.39 2.76
CA TYR A 60 -1.56 -7.22 2.08
C TYR A 60 -1.26 -5.75 1.91
N GLY A 61 0.00 -5.38 2.09
CA GLY A 61 0.43 -4.02 1.81
C GLY A 61 1.72 -4.05 1.02
N VAL A 62 1.78 -3.25 -0.04
CA VAL A 62 2.99 -3.13 -0.85
C VAL A 62 3.67 -1.83 -0.49
N PHE A 63 4.94 -1.92 -0.12
CA PHE A 63 5.75 -0.76 0.23
C PHE A 63 6.85 -0.55 -0.78
N VAL A 64 7.21 0.70 -1.01
CA VAL A 64 8.43 1.06 -1.72
C VAL A 64 9.42 1.56 -0.68
N ALA A 65 10.59 0.94 -0.64
CA ALA A 65 11.60 1.29 0.34
C ALA A 65 12.96 0.85 -0.19
N GLN A 66 14.02 1.31 0.47
CA GLN A 66 15.37 0.96 0.04
C GLN A 66 15.85 -0.36 0.61
N SER A 67 15.20 -0.84 1.66
CA SER A 67 15.57 -2.12 2.26
C SER A 67 14.39 -2.70 3.00
N PRO A 68 14.40 -4.02 3.25
CA PRO A 68 13.32 -4.62 4.04
C PRO A 68 13.29 -4.14 5.48
N ASP A 69 14.44 -3.77 6.04
CA ASP A 69 14.50 -3.28 7.41
C ASP A 69 13.68 -2.00 7.56
N VAL A 70 13.66 -1.16 6.53
CA VAL A 70 12.88 0.07 6.58
C VAL A 70 11.40 -0.23 6.67
N VAL A 71 10.93 -1.25 5.94
CA VAL A 71 9.53 -1.65 6.01
C VAL A 71 9.21 -2.19 7.40
N THR A 72 10.09 -3.03 7.95
CA THR A 72 9.88 -3.58 9.28
C THR A 72 9.82 -2.47 10.32
N THR A 73 10.75 -1.51 10.25
CA THR A 73 10.74 -0.38 11.16
C THR A 73 9.44 0.39 11.07
N THR A 74 8.96 0.61 9.85
CA THR A 74 7.71 1.35 9.65
C THR A 74 6.53 0.61 10.26
N CYS A 75 6.43 -0.69 10.02
CA CYS A 75 5.34 -1.47 10.58
C CYS A 75 5.39 -1.53 12.11
N ASP A 76 6.59 -1.68 12.66
CA ASP A 76 6.74 -1.72 14.10
C ASP A 76 6.36 -0.38 14.73
N ARG A 77 6.79 0.73 14.10
CA ARG A 77 6.46 2.06 14.61
C ARG A 77 4.96 2.30 14.55
N ALA A 78 4.29 1.73 13.56
CA ALA A 78 2.85 1.86 13.45
C ALA A 78 2.10 0.99 14.46
N GLY A 79 2.80 0.10 15.14
CA GLY A 79 2.16 -0.81 16.07
C GLY A 79 1.48 -1.99 15.40
N VAL A 80 1.81 -2.24 14.13
CA VAL A 80 1.21 -3.35 13.38
C VAL A 80 2.33 -4.13 12.68
N PRO A 81 3.13 -4.86 13.44
CA PRO A 81 4.22 -5.62 12.83
C PRO A 81 3.66 -6.66 11.84
N HIS A 82 4.32 -6.77 10.70
CA HIS A 82 3.90 -7.73 9.71
C HIS A 82 4.21 -9.14 10.17
N GLN A 83 3.43 -10.10 9.68
CA GLN A 83 3.69 -11.51 9.95
C GLN A 83 4.56 -12.13 8.87
N ARG A 84 4.57 -11.54 7.69
CA ARG A 84 5.39 -12.02 6.60
C ARG A 84 5.79 -10.84 5.73
N LEU A 85 7.04 -10.86 5.27
CA LEU A 85 7.54 -9.84 4.37
C LEU A 85 8.25 -10.52 3.22
N SER A 86 7.83 -10.20 2.00
CA SER A 86 8.44 -10.76 0.80
C SER A 86 9.19 -9.66 0.07
N ALA A 87 10.42 -9.97 -0.30
CA ALA A 87 11.26 -9.06 -1.07
C ALA A 87 11.20 -9.44 -2.55
N HIS A 88 11.81 -8.60 -3.36
CA HIS A 88 11.93 -8.86 -4.80
C HIS A 88 10.56 -8.99 -5.46
N VAL A 89 9.61 -8.18 -4.99
CA VAL A 89 8.26 -8.20 -5.53
C VAL A 89 8.25 -7.41 -6.84
N GLY A 90 7.84 -8.07 -7.90
CA GLY A 90 7.67 -7.40 -9.17
C GLY A 90 6.26 -6.86 -9.27
N THR A 91 6.14 -5.59 -9.61
CA THR A 91 4.84 -5.00 -9.78
C THR A 91 4.65 -4.61 -11.23
N ARG A 92 3.46 -4.86 -11.71
CA ARG A 92 3.07 -4.44 -13.06
C ARG A 92 1.71 -3.82 -12.96
N ILE A 93 1.69 -2.51 -13.02
CA ILE A 93 0.46 -1.76 -12.85
C ILE A 93 -0.07 -1.46 -14.24
N ARG A 94 -1.26 -1.98 -14.51
CA ARG A 94 -1.92 -1.69 -15.76
C ARG A 94 -2.42 -0.26 -15.70
N SER A 95 -2.12 0.49 -16.73
CA SER A 95 -2.54 1.88 -16.75
C SER A 95 -3.98 2.05 -17.18
N GLU A 96 -4.56 1.02 -17.73
CA GLU A 96 -5.90 1.10 -18.25
C GLU A 96 -6.92 1.01 -17.12
N PRO A 97 -7.78 2.01 -16.95
CA PRO A 97 -8.76 1.95 -15.87
C PRO A 97 -9.82 0.91 -16.15
N LEU A 98 -10.43 0.43 -15.08
CA LEU A 98 -11.48 -0.57 -15.19
C LEU A 98 -12.64 -0.07 -16.04
N ALA A 99 -12.97 1.19 -15.92
CA ALA A 99 -14.05 1.77 -16.71
C ALA A 99 -13.80 1.59 -18.21
N ALA A 100 -12.56 1.69 -18.65
CA ALA A 100 -12.23 1.48 -20.04
C ALA A 100 -12.41 0.03 -20.44
N VAL A 101 -12.18 -0.89 -19.52
CA VAL A 101 -12.30 -2.30 -19.81
C VAL A 101 -13.75 -2.72 -19.94
N ILE A 102 -14.61 -2.24 -19.03
CA ILE A 102 -16.01 -2.63 -19.05
C ILE A 102 -16.88 -1.68 -19.84
N GLY A 103 -16.26 -0.74 -20.46
CA GLY A 103 -16.99 0.17 -21.27
C GLY A 103 -17.53 1.31 -20.53
N LYS A 104 -17.55 1.87 -19.84
CA LYS A 104 -17.97 2.88 -19.33
C LYS A 104 -18.43 3.26 -18.33
N THR A 105 -18.39 3.51 -17.89
CA THR A 105 -18.55 3.86 -17.14
C THR A 105 -18.85 4.30 -16.33
N CYS A 106 -18.79 4.49 -15.69
CA CYS A 106 -18.91 4.98 -14.94
C CYS A 106 -18.66 5.76 -14.35
N THR A 107 -18.61 6.19 -14.10
CA THR A 107 -18.23 6.91 -13.67
C THR A 107 -18.17 7.49 -12.66
N MET A 108 -17.95 7.42 -12.51
CA MET A 108 -17.66 7.71 -11.75
C MET A 108 -17.67 8.40 -10.99
N SER A 109 -17.61 8.40 -11.02
CA SER A 109 -17.55 8.84 -10.51
C SER A 109 -17.37 9.63 -9.93
N SER A 110 -17.28 9.65 -10.03
CA SER A 110 -17.14 10.23 -9.76
C SER A 110 -16.98 11.03 -9.64
N ALA A 111 -17.03 11.16 -9.91
CA ALA A 111 -17.00 11.64 -10.18
C ALA A 111 -16.94 12.46 -10.41
N GLU A 112 -16.89 12.67 -10.62
CA GLU A 112 -16.96 13.11 -11.22
C GLU A 112 -16.87 13.98 -11.32
N PRO A 113 -16.93 14.30 -11.39
CA PRO A 113 -16.87 14.89 -11.91
C PRO A 113 -16.58 15.54 -12.18
N GLU A 114 -16.48 15.50 -12.47
CA GLU A 114 -16.43 15.57 -13.05
C GLU A 114 -15.91 15.95 -13.21
N ALA A 115 -15.84 16.22 -13.25
CA ALA A 115 -15.56 16.02 -13.72
C ALA A 115 -15.01 16.12 -14.07
N THR A 116 -14.93 16.20 -14.26
CA THR A 116 -14.72 15.83 -14.86
C THR A 116 -14.35 15.76 -15.27
N PRO A 117 -14.41 15.99 -15.66
CA PRO A 117 -14.22 15.54 -16.29
C PRO A 117 -13.90 15.37 -16.42
N GLN A 118 -14.13 15.32 -16.56
CA GLN A 118 -14.20 14.92 -16.76
C GLN A 118 -14.05 14.85 -16.83
#